data_b99daf35c3060bedd0350330e7cb379b
#
_entry.id   b99daf35c3060bedd0350330e7cb379b
#
_cell.length_a   1.000
_cell.length_b   1.000
_cell.length_c   1.000
_cell.angle_alpha   90.00
_cell.angle_beta   90.00
_cell.angle_gamma   90.00
#
_symmetry.space_group_name_H-M   'P 1'
#
loop_
_entity.id
_entity.type
_entity.pdbx_description
1 polymer ?
#
loop_
_entity_poly.entity_id
_entity_poly.type
_entity_poly.pdbx_seq_one_letter_code
_entity_poly.pdbx_strand_id
1 'polypeptide(L)'
;MIEMIHNQDVNIRKIAVIGCGFVGSASAFALMQSGLFSEIVLVDVDKDKAEGEAMDISHGIPFSRHMKVYAGDYDDIADASIIVVTAGAGQKPGESRLDLVHKNISIFKSIIPEIAKRNFQGILLIVANPVDILTQVALKISGFPENRVIGSGTVLDTARLKYELAEHLEVDSSSIHAFIVGEHGDSEIAAWSSANVS
;
A
#
# COMPACT_ATOMS: atom_id res chain seq x y z
N MET A 1 33.33 21.97 -8.61
CA MET A 1 33.16 20.79 -7.76
C MET A 1 31.77 20.25 -8.12
N ILE A 2 31.70 19.24 -8.99
CA ILE A 2 30.43 18.63 -9.41
C ILE A 2 30.08 17.70 -8.25
N GLU A 3 29.06 18.04 -7.49
CA GLU A 3 28.44 17.10 -6.56
C GLU A 3 27.96 15.91 -7.37
N MET A 4 28.59 14.77 -7.17
CA MET A 4 28.06 13.51 -7.65
C MET A 4 26.74 13.28 -6.89
N ILE A 5 25.64 13.52 -7.56
CA ILE A 5 24.33 13.07 -7.11
C ILE A 5 24.49 11.54 -7.04
N HIS A 6 24.59 11.00 -5.81
CA HIS A 6 24.45 9.56 -5.58
C HIS A 6 23.03 9.22 -5.99
N ASN A 7 22.89 8.70 -7.21
CA ASN A 7 21.67 8.02 -7.62
C ASN A 7 21.58 6.79 -6.70
N GLN A 8 20.74 6.82 -5.70
CA GLN A 8 20.47 5.62 -4.89
C GLN A 8 19.89 4.59 -5.83
N ASP A 9 20.62 3.50 -6.06
CA ASP A 9 20.12 2.39 -6.86
C ASP A 9 18.90 1.78 -6.15
N VAL A 10 17.78 1.68 -6.85
CA VAL A 10 16.56 1.07 -6.34
C VAL A 10 16.79 -0.41 -6.12
N ASN A 11 16.62 -0.89 -4.88
CA ASN A 11 16.63 -2.31 -4.58
C ASN A 11 15.26 -2.94 -4.99
N ILE A 12 15.22 -3.51 -6.18
CA ILE A 12 14.00 -4.12 -6.74
C ILE A 12 13.42 -5.27 -5.91
N ARG A 13 14.18 -5.79 -4.94
CA ARG A 13 13.78 -6.87 -4.05
C ARG A 13 13.36 -6.39 -2.66
N LYS A 14 13.32 -5.07 -2.45
CA LYS A 14 12.95 -4.43 -1.19
C LYS A 14 11.61 -3.72 -1.31
N ILE A 15 10.74 -3.94 -0.33
CA ILE A 15 9.46 -3.25 -0.17
C ILE A 15 9.35 -2.71 1.24
N ALA A 16 8.69 -1.58 1.39
CA ALA A 16 8.37 -1.02 2.69
C ALA A 16 6.86 -0.88 2.89
N VAL A 17 6.40 -1.02 4.12
CA VAL A 17 5.01 -0.79 4.52
C VAL A 17 5.02 0.25 5.64
N ILE A 18 4.36 1.40 5.39
CA ILE A 18 4.19 2.46 6.36
C ILE A 18 2.80 2.40 6.96
N GLY A 19 2.74 2.17 8.26
CA GLY A 19 1.54 1.91 9.03
C GLY A 19 1.34 0.42 9.32
N CYS A 20 1.58 0.01 10.57
CA CYS A 20 1.46 -1.38 11.04
C CYS A 20 0.09 -1.63 11.71
N GLY A 21 -0.99 -1.05 11.14
CA GLY A 21 -2.36 -1.39 11.48
C GLY A 21 -2.78 -2.71 10.84
N PHE A 22 -4.06 -3.11 11.01
CA PHE A 22 -4.57 -4.37 10.44
C PHE A 22 -4.27 -4.56 8.95
N VAL A 23 -4.42 -3.50 8.15
CA VAL A 23 -4.16 -3.56 6.71
C VAL A 23 -2.66 -3.72 6.43
N GLY A 24 -1.81 -2.94 7.11
CA GLY A 24 -0.37 -2.98 6.92
C GLY A 24 0.23 -4.31 7.33
N SER A 25 -0.12 -4.82 8.51
CA SER A 25 0.35 -6.11 9.01
C SER A 25 -0.12 -7.27 8.12
N ALA A 26 -1.40 -7.28 7.71
CA ALA A 26 -1.91 -8.29 6.79
C ALA A 26 -1.21 -8.23 5.42
N SER A 27 -0.95 -7.02 4.90
CA SER A 27 -0.22 -6.84 3.65
C SER A 27 1.22 -7.35 3.75
N ALA A 28 1.92 -7.01 4.83
CA ALA A 28 3.28 -7.46 5.07
C ALA A 28 3.37 -8.98 5.21
N PHE A 29 2.41 -9.61 5.90
CA PHE A 29 2.32 -11.06 6.00
C PHE A 29 2.09 -11.72 4.64
N ALA A 30 1.16 -11.21 3.85
CA ALA A 30 0.89 -11.71 2.49
C ALA A 30 2.12 -11.55 1.57
N LEU A 31 2.83 -10.43 1.67
CA LEU A 31 4.09 -10.19 0.95
C LEU A 31 5.18 -11.19 1.37
N MET A 32 5.29 -11.48 2.66
CA MET A 32 6.22 -12.50 3.17
C MET A 32 5.88 -13.87 2.57
N GLN A 33 4.62 -14.27 2.58
CA GLN A 33 4.18 -15.54 2.03
C GLN A 33 4.39 -15.64 0.51
N SER A 34 4.20 -14.54 -0.22
CA SER A 34 4.37 -14.51 -1.67
C SER A 34 5.82 -14.78 -2.12
N GLY A 35 6.80 -14.43 -1.29
CA GLY A 35 8.22 -14.54 -1.61
C GLY A 35 8.68 -13.65 -2.77
N LEU A 36 7.89 -12.61 -3.13
CA LEU A 36 8.22 -11.67 -4.21
C LEU A 36 9.41 -10.78 -3.85
N PHE A 37 9.57 -10.46 -2.57
CA PHE A 37 10.64 -9.62 -2.06
C PHE A 37 11.57 -10.41 -1.16
N SER A 38 12.83 -10.00 -1.08
CA SER A 38 13.81 -10.53 -0.15
C SER A 38 14.00 -9.66 1.09
N GLU A 39 13.41 -8.47 1.09
CA GLU A 39 13.48 -7.51 2.20
C GLU A 39 12.17 -6.76 2.35
N ILE A 40 11.59 -6.80 3.55
CA ILE A 40 10.36 -6.11 3.92
C ILE A 40 10.65 -5.25 5.13
N VAL A 41 10.44 -3.95 5.01
CA VAL A 41 10.65 -2.98 6.10
C VAL A 41 9.30 -2.48 6.60
N LEU A 42 9.08 -2.56 7.90
CA LEU A 42 7.87 -2.02 8.55
C LEU A 42 8.20 -0.70 9.24
N VAL A 43 7.40 0.31 8.97
CA VAL A 43 7.54 1.64 9.58
C VAL A 43 6.22 2.05 10.22
N ASP A 44 6.25 2.42 11.48
CA ASP A 44 5.09 3.00 12.18
C ASP A 44 5.55 4.14 13.09
N VAL A 45 4.64 5.04 13.42
CA VAL A 45 4.87 6.08 14.44
C VAL A 45 5.07 5.44 15.83
N ASP A 46 4.39 4.33 16.08
CA ASP A 46 4.58 3.44 17.22
C ASP A 46 5.65 2.39 16.86
N LYS A 47 6.89 2.66 17.28
CA LYS A 47 8.03 1.80 16.98
C LYS A 47 7.91 0.41 17.60
N ASP A 48 7.41 0.33 18.83
CA ASP A 48 7.25 -0.94 19.54
C ASP A 48 6.25 -1.84 18.81
N LYS A 49 5.20 -1.22 18.24
CA LYS A 49 4.24 -1.91 17.39
C LYS A 49 4.88 -2.43 16.11
N ALA A 50 5.67 -1.60 15.42
CA ALA A 50 6.36 -2.02 14.20
C ALA A 50 7.34 -3.18 14.49
N GLU A 51 8.06 -3.14 15.60
CA GLU A 51 8.95 -4.21 16.03
C GLU A 51 8.17 -5.50 16.34
N GLY A 52 7.07 -5.42 17.09
CA GLY A 52 6.22 -6.55 17.40
C GLY A 52 5.69 -7.24 16.14
N GLU A 53 5.12 -6.46 15.20
CA GLU A 53 4.63 -6.99 13.92
C GLU A 53 5.75 -7.59 13.06
N ALA A 54 6.92 -6.96 13.02
CA ALA A 54 8.07 -7.50 12.29
C ALA A 54 8.55 -8.83 12.88
N MET A 55 8.56 -8.96 14.20
CA MET A 55 8.89 -10.20 14.89
C MET A 55 7.88 -11.30 14.56
N ASP A 56 6.59 -11.02 14.70
CA ASP A 56 5.52 -11.99 14.42
C ASP A 56 5.59 -12.49 12.97
N ILE A 57 5.72 -11.59 12.00
CA ILE A 57 5.83 -11.94 10.59
C ILE A 57 7.09 -12.75 10.32
N SER A 58 8.23 -12.39 10.95
CA SER A 58 9.49 -13.09 10.76
C SER A 58 9.46 -14.54 11.27
N HIS A 59 8.61 -14.86 12.25
CA HIS A 59 8.39 -16.23 12.71
C HIS A 59 7.77 -17.14 11.63
N GLY A 60 7.15 -16.57 10.61
CA GLY A 60 6.65 -17.31 9.44
C GLY A 60 7.72 -17.61 8.39
N ILE A 61 8.89 -16.94 8.40
CA ILE A 61 9.95 -17.11 7.40
C ILE A 61 10.45 -18.54 7.27
N PRO A 62 10.61 -19.34 8.35
CA PRO A 62 11.02 -20.74 8.23
C PRO A 62 10.10 -21.61 7.35
N PHE A 63 8.85 -21.17 7.13
CA PHE A 63 7.86 -21.84 6.30
C PHE A 63 7.68 -21.19 4.91
N SER A 64 8.49 -20.19 4.59
CA SER A 64 8.44 -19.41 3.35
C SER A 64 9.79 -19.36 2.66
N ARG A 65 10.01 -18.36 1.82
CA ARG A 65 11.32 -18.13 1.18
C ARG A 65 12.24 -17.32 2.10
N HIS A 66 13.53 -17.49 1.93
CA HIS A 66 14.53 -16.69 2.66
C HIS A 66 14.33 -15.19 2.35
N MET A 67 14.14 -14.41 3.40
CA MET A 67 13.98 -12.96 3.35
C MET A 67 14.31 -12.31 4.70
N LYS A 68 14.41 -10.99 4.72
CA LYS A 68 14.58 -10.18 5.91
C LYS A 68 13.32 -9.37 6.15
N VAL A 69 12.72 -9.48 7.33
CA VAL A 69 11.58 -8.65 7.78
C VAL A 69 12.01 -7.95 9.06
N TYR A 70 11.88 -6.64 9.12
CA TYR A 70 12.30 -5.85 10.27
C TYR A 70 11.57 -4.50 10.36
N ALA A 71 11.49 -3.96 11.56
CA ALA A 71 11.09 -2.58 11.78
C ALA A 71 12.25 -1.65 11.44
N GLY A 72 11.95 -0.58 10.71
CA GLY A 72 12.94 0.42 10.31
C GLY A 72 12.40 1.83 10.40
N ASP A 73 13.16 2.76 9.87
CA ASP A 73 12.78 4.15 9.74
C ASP A 73 12.76 4.62 8.27
N TYR A 74 12.60 5.93 8.06
CA TYR A 74 12.55 6.49 6.70
C TYR A 74 13.90 6.39 5.95
N ASP A 75 15.03 6.26 6.64
CA ASP A 75 16.33 6.07 6.00
C ASP A 75 16.46 4.64 5.47
N ASP A 76 15.91 3.67 6.19
CA ASP A 76 15.90 2.25 5.79
C ASP A 76 15.06 1.97 4.54
N ILE A 77 14.11 2.84 4.19
CA ILE A 77 13.19 2.62 3.06
C ILE A 77 13.54 3.46 1.82
N ALA A 78 14.58 4.25 1.87
CA ALA A 78 14.94 5.19 0.81
C ALA A 78 15.28 4.49 -0.53
N ASP A 79 15.85 3.30 -0.49
CA ASP A 79 16.21 2.48 -1.65
C ASP A 79 15.15 1.45 -2.04
N ALA A 80 14.00 1.39 -1.35
CA ALA A 80 12.95 0.43 -1.67
C ALA A 80 12.40 0.62 -3.09
N SER A 81 11.98 -0.48 -3.73
CA SER A 81 11.30 -0.41 -5.02
C SER A 81 9.86 0.06 -4.91
N ILE A 82 9.20 -0.29 -3.81
CA ILE A 82 7.81 0.08 -3.53
C ILE A 82 7.71 0.49 -2.06
N ILE A 83 7.03 1.60 -1.81
CA ILE A 83 6.56 1.98 -0.48
C ILE A 83 5.03 1.91 -0.48
N VAL A 84 4.47 1.07 0.35
CA VAL A 84 3.03 0.93 0.56
C VAL A 84 2.63 1.78 1.77
N VAL A 85 1.72 2.74 1.56
CA VAL A 85 1.22 3.60 2.65
C VAL A 85 -0.17 3.13 3.04
N THR A 86 -0.24 2.45 4.17
CA THR A 86 -1.49 2.03 4.82
C THR A 86 -1.81 2.87 6.05
N ALA A 87 -0.90 3.77 6.43
CA ALA A 87 -1.05 4.64 7.60
C ALA A 87 -2.23 5.59 7.42
N GLY A 88 -3.13 5.55 8.37
CA GLY A 88 -4.32 6.39 8.42
C GLY A 88 -5.11 6.13 9.69
N ALA A 89 -5.96 7.07 10.06
CA ALA A 89 -6.88 6.92 11.17
C ALA A 89 -8.21 6.33 10.69
N GLY A 90 -8.79 5.45 11.48
CA GLY A 90 -10.17 5.00 11.29
C GLY A 90 -11.18 6.06 11.76
N GLN A 91 -12.39 6.01 11.19
CA GLN A 91 -13.50 6.87 11.59
C GLN A 91 -13.96 6.51 13.01
N LYS A 92 -14.12 7.51 13.86
CA LYS A 92 -14.64 7.34 15.21
C LYS A 92 -16.16 7.54 15.24
N PRO A 93 -16.89 6.96 16.21
CA PRO A 93 -18.32 7.26 16.39
C PRO A 93 -18.56 8.76 16.53
N GLY A 94 -19.49 9.30 15.73
CA GLY A 94 -19.82 10.74 15.70
C GLY A 94 -18.90 11.62 14.84
N GLU A 95 -17.86 11.06 14.24
CA GLU A 95 -16.95 11.78 13.33
C GLU A 95 -17.55 11.79 11.91
N SER A 96 -17.50 12.93 11.24
CA SER A 96 -17.94 13.03 9.84
C SER A 96 -16.91 12.45 8.88
N ARG A 97 -17.32 12.09 7.66
CA ARG A 97 -16.39 11.70 6.58
C ARG A 97 -15.36 12.81 6.28
N LEU A 98 -15.78 14.06 6.36
CA LEU A 98 -14.90 15.21 6.10
C LEU A 98 -13.82 15.37 7.19
N ASP A 99 -14.19 15.16 8.45
CA ASP A 99 -13.22 15.18 9.56
C ASP A 99 -12.15 14.09 9.38
N LEU A 100 -12.57 12.89 8.97
CA LEU A 100 -11.65 11.80 8.66
C LEU A 100 -10.69 12.15 7.52
N VAL A 101 -11.20 12.77 6.45
CA VAL A 101 -10.38 13.25 5.32
C VAL A 101 -9.32 14.23 5.81
N HIS A 102 -9.70 15.25 6.57
CA HIS A 102 -8.77 16.25 7.10
C HIS A 102 -7.69 15.63 8.00
N LYS A 103 -8.09 14.68 8.84
CA LYS A 103 -7.18 13.96 9.72
C LYS A 103 -6.15 13.13 8.93
N ASN A 104 -6.61 12.39 7.93
CA ASN A 104 -5.73 11.56 7.11
C ASN A 104 -4.83 12.40 6.20
N ILE A 105 -5.30 13.55 5.69
CA ILE A 105 -4.44 14.52 5.00
C ILE A 105 -3.33 15.03 5.94
N SER A 106 -3.62 15.28 7.20
CA SER A 106 -2.62 15.73 8.17
C SER A 106 -1.57 14.64 8.43
N ILE A 107 -1.97 13.36 8.50
CA ILE A 107 -1.06 12.23 8.59
C ILE A 107 -0.16 12.16 7.35
N PHE A 108 -0.73 12.29 6.15
CA PHE A 108 0.04 12.27 4.90
C PHE A 108 1.03 13.43 4.78
N LYS A 109 0.67 14.60 5.30
CA LYS A 109 1.59 15.76 5.40
C LYS A 109 2.79 15.50 6.31
N SER A 110 2.72 14.56 7.23
CA SER A 110 3.87 14.15 8.05
C SER A 110 4.69 13.02 7.41
N ILE A 111 4.08 12.15 6.61
CA ILE A 111 4.73 10.97 6.01
C ILE A 111 5.39 11.31 4.66
N ILE A 112 4.63 11.87 3.73
CA ILE A 112 5.07 12.02 2.33
C ILE A 112 6.31 12.90 2.18
N PRO A 113 6.47 14.03 2.91
CA PRO A 113 7.71 14.82 2.85
C PRO A 113 8.94 14.05 3.36
N GLU A 114 8.76 13.14 4.32
CA GLU A 114 9.87 12.34 4.83
C GLU A 114 10.40 11.35 3.78
N ILE A 115 9.51 10.80 2.94
CA ILE A 115 9.87 9.97 1.80
C ILE A 115 10.55 10.81 0.72
N ALA A 116 9.97 11.97 0.38
CA ALA A 116 10.46 12.83 -0.69
C ALA A 116 11.87 13.39 -0.42
N LYS A 117 12.17 13.80 0.82
CA LYS A 117 13.49 14.30 1.22
C LYS A 117 14.63 13.30 0.96
N ARG A 118 14.33 12.02 0.94
CA ARG A 118 15.33 10.94 0.80
C ARG A 118 15.57 10.54 -0.65
N ASN A 119 15.08 11.35 -1.58
CA ASN A 119 15.25 11.10 -3.02
C ASN A 119 14.76 9.71 -3.46
N PHE A 120 13.69 9.20 -2.81
CA PHE A 120 13.08 7.93 -3.15
C PHE A 120 12.75 7.85 -4.65
N GLN A 121 13.17 6.77 -5.32
CA GLN A 121 13.03 6.58 -6.76
C GLN A 121 12.06 5.47 -7.16
N GLY A 122 11.52 4.72 -6.20
CA GLY A 122 10.55 3.66 -6.42
C GLY A 122 9.11 4.14 -6.63
N ILE A 123 8.17 3.24 -6.49
CA ILE A 123 6.72 3.47 -6.59
C ILE A 123 6.13 3.71 -5.21
N LEU A 124 5.31 4.74 -5.09
CA LEU A 124 4.52 5.02 -3.91
C LEU A 124 3.11 4.48 -4.13
N LEU A 125 2.73 3.44 -3.38
CA LEU A 125 1.42 2.79 -3.43
C LEU A 125 0.57 3.22 -2.23
N ILE A 126 -0.53 3.90 -2.49
CA ILE A 126 -1.46 4.39 -1.48
C ILE A 126 -2.60 3.40 -1.29
N VAL A 127 -2.81 2.97 -0.05
CA VAL A 127 -3.87 2.01 0.33
C VAL A 127 -4.79 2.60 1.41
N ALA A 128 -4.33 3.61 2.15
CA ALA A 128 -5.13 4.29 3.17
C ALA A 128 -6.34 5.02 2.57
N ASN A 129 -7.47 4.98 3.28
CA ASN A 129 -8.72 5.63 2.84
C ASN A 129 -8.87 7.06 3.40
N PRO A 130 -9.51 7.97 2.61
CA PRO A 130 -10.07 7.76 1.27
C PRO A 130 -8.99 7.74 0.18
N VAL A 131 -8.84 6.60 -0.48
CA VAL A 131 -7.65 6.27 -1.30
C VAL A 131 -7.42 7.25 -2.46
N ASP A 132 -8.46 7.62 -3.19
CA ASP A 132 -8.32 8.50 -4.36
C ASP A 132 -7.88 9.91 -3.96
N ILE A 133 -8.49 10.45 -2.90
CA ILE A 133 -8.11 11.76 -2.33
C ILE A 133 -6.68 11.72 -1.81
N LEU A 134 -6.31 10.69 -1.05
CA LEU A 134 -4.98 10.57 -0.46
C LEU A 134 -3.91 10.32 -1.52
N THR A 135 -4.22 9.63 -2.61
CA THR A 135 -3.32 9.48 -3.76
C THR A 135 -3.03 10.84 -4.41
N GLN A 136 -4.07 11.67 -4.62
CA GLN A 136 -3.88 13.04 -5.14
C GLN A 136 -3.09 13.92 -4.18
N VAL A 137 -3.33 13.80 -2.88
CA VAL A 137 -2.57 14.51 -1.85
C VAL A 137 -1.11 14.08 -1.87
N ALA A 138 -0.85 12.77 -1.91
CA ALA A 138 0.50 12.22 -1.97
C ALA A 138 1.26 12.70 -3.21
N LEU A 139 0.62 12.67 -4.38
CA LEU A 139 1.18 13.17 -5.64
C LEU A 139 1.58 14.66 -5.52
N LYS A 140 0.67 15.49 -5.03
CA LYS A 140 0.92 16.94 -4.89
C LYS A 140 2.01 17.27 -3.88
N ILE A 141 2.08 16.55 -2.76
CA ILE A 141 3.06 16.83 -1.70
C ILE A 141 4.43 16.26 -2.05
N SER A 142 4.49 15.07 -2.65
CA SER A 142 5.77 14.44 -3.00
C SER A 142 6.50 15.14 -4.15
N GLY A 143 5.75 15.72 -5.08
CA GLY A 143 6.30 16.23 -6.34
C GLY A 143 6.82 15.13 -7.25
N PHE A 144 6.46 13.88 -7.01
CA PHE A 144 6.85 12.74 -7.85
C PHE A 144 6.10 12.74 -9.19
N PRO A 145 6.66 12.13 -10.24
CA PRO A 145 5.93 11.91 -11.48
C PRO A 145 4.66 11.06 -11.24
N GLU A 146 3.58 11.34 -11.97
CA GLU A 146 2.28 10.68 -11.82
C GLU A 146 2.35 9.15 -11.90
N ASN A 147 3.20 8.63 -12.79
CA ASN A 147 3.39 7.19 -12.96
C ASN A 147 4.12 6.50 -11.80
N ARG A 148 4.54 7.25 -10.78
CA ARG A 148 5.18 6.71 -9.57
C ARG A 148 4.31 6.81 -8.31
N VAL A 149 3.12 7.39 -8.40
CA VAL A 149 2.18 7.51 -7.29
C VAL A 149 0.88 6.84 -7.69
N ILE A 150 0.60 5.69 -7.09
CA ILE A 150 -0.51 4.81 -7.47
C ILE A 150 -1.42 4.62 -6.27
N GLY A 151 -2.72 4.75 -6.45
CA GLY A 151 -3.73 4.32 -5.47
C GLY A 151 -4.15 2.87 -5.73
N SER A 152 -4.48 2.13 -4.67
CA SER A 152 -5.07 0.79 -4.81
C SER A 152 -6.45 0.82 -5.47
N GLY A 153 -7.14 1.97 -5.42
CA GLY A 153 -8.40 2.21 -6.10
C GLY A 153 -9.43 1.11 -5.84
N THR A 154 -10.03 0.64 -6.91
CA THR A 154 -11.10 -0.37 -6.92
C THR A 154 -10.61 -1.82 -7.02
N VAL A 155 -9.34 -2.10 -6.70
CA VAL A 155 -8.79 -3.47 -6.75
C VAL A 155 -9.53 -4.41 -5.80
N LEU A 156 -9.82 -3.95 -4.57
CA LEU A 156 -10.57 -4.76 -3.59
C LEU A 156 -12.03 -4.96 -4.03
N ASP A 157 -12.67 -3.94 -4.58
CA ASP A 157 -14.06 -4.01 -5.05
C ASP A 157 -14.17 -4.95 -6.26
N THR A 158 -13.18 -4.89 -7.14
CA THR A 158 -13.03 -5.86 -8.24
C THR A 158 -12.89 -7.30 -7.71
N ALA A 159 -12.08 -7.52 -6.68
CA ALA A 159 -11.92 -8.85 -6.09
C ALA A 159 -13.23 -9.35 -5.45
N ARG A 160 -13.98 -8.48 -4.77
CA ARG A 160 -15.31 -8.79 -4.22
C ARG A 160 -16.30 -9.14 -5.32
N LEU A 161 -16.39 -8.33 -6.38
CA LEU A 161 -17.27 -8.61 -7.53
C LEU A 161 -16.95 -9.97 -8.14
N LYS A 162 -15.68 -10.29 -8.34
CA LYS A 162 -15.26 -11.58 -8.89
C LYS A 162 -15.67 -12.74 -7.99
N TYR A 163 -15.51 -12.59 -6.68
CA TYR A 163 -15.90 -13.60 -5.72
C TYR A 163 -17.41 -13.84 -5.74
N GLU A 164 -18.23 -12.79 -5.67
CA GLU A 164 -19.70 -12.88 -5.70
C GLU A 164 -20.21 -13.47 -7.02
N LEU A 165 -19.62 -13.10 -8.15
CA LEU A 165 -19.97 -13.67 -9.44
C LEU A 165 -19.59 -15.16 -9.53
N ALA A 166 -18.45 -15.56 -8.97
CA ALA A 166 -18.02 -16.95 -8.96
C ALA A 166 -18.99 -17.83 -8.16
N GLU A 167 -19.41 -17.38 -6.98
CA GLU A 167 -20.41 -18.05 -6.15
C GLU A 167 -21.76 -18.16 -6.89
N HIS A 168 -22.20 -17.08 -7.56
CA HIS A 168 -23.46 -17.06 -8.28
C HIS A 168 -23.47 -17.98 -9.51
N LEU A 169 -22.33 -18.09 -10.21
CA LEU A 169 -22.18 -18.88 -11.43
C LEU A 169 -21.66 -20.31 -11.18
N GLU A 170 -21.34 -20.64 -9.92
CA GLU A 170 -20.77 -21.92 -9.50
C GLU A 170 -19.47 -22.27 -10.27
N VAL A 171 -18.59 -21.27 -10.43
CA VAL A 171 -17.29 -21.42 -11.09
C VAL A 171 -16.15 -20.94 -10.19
N ASP A 172 -14.91 -21.25 -10.54
CA ASP A 172 -13.76 -20.73 -9.83
C ASP A 172 -13.60 -19.22 -10.06
N SER A 173 -13.30 -18.46 -9.02
CA SER A 173 -13.14 -16.99 -9.09
C SER A 173 -11.98 -16.55 -9.99
N SER A 174 -11.00 -17.42 -10.23
CA SER A 174 -9.91 -17.15 -11.18
C SER A 174 -10.37 -17.16 -12.64
N SER A 175 -11.49 -17.84 -12.94
CA SER A 175 -12.13 -17.85 -14.26
C SER A 175 -12.96 -16.59 -14.55
N ILE A 176 -13.21 -15.75 -13.54
CA ILE A 176 -14.00 -14.52 -13.72
C ILE A 176 -13.10 -13.37 -14.15
N HIS A 177 -13.40 -12.78 -15.29
CA HIS A 177 -12.82 -11.53 -15.78
C HIS A 177 -13.86 -10.42 -15.67
N ALA A 178 -13.79 -9.65 -14.60
CA ALA A 178 -14.68 -8.51 -14.34
C ALA A 178 -13.91 -7.43 -13.61
N PHE A 179 -14.34 -6.18 -13.74
CA PHE A 179 -13.68 -5.02 -13.14
C PHE A 179 -14.71 -4.05 -12.57
N ILE A 180 -14.39 -3.52 -11.39
CA ILE A 180 -14.97 -2.28 -10.89
C ILE A 180 -14.02 -1.16 -11.28
N VAL A 181 -14.56 -0.06 -11.80
CA VAL A 181 -13.79 1.11 -12.26
C VAL A 181 -14.38 2.40 -11.67
N GLY A 182 -13.58 3.45 -11.66
CA GLY A 182 -13.95 4.76 -11.11
C GLY A 182 -13.28 5.02 -9.77
N GLU A 183 -13.85 5.93 -8.99
CA GLU A 183 -13.43 6.26 -7.64
C GLU A 183 -13.90 5.15 -6.67
N HIS A 184 -13.03 4.72 -5.76
CA HIS A 184 -13.42 3.77 -4.72
C HIS A 184 -14.46 4.38 -3.76
N GLY A 185 -15.72 3.98 -3.90
CA GLY A 185 -16.86 4.47 -3.12
C GLY A 185 -18.18 4.42 -3.89
N ASP A 186 -19.12 5.27 -3.50
CA ASP A 186 -20.51 5.24 -4.01
C ASP A 186 -20.63 5.54 -5.53
N SER A 187 -19.58 6.06 -6.16
CA SER A 187 -19.53 6.40 -7.60
C SER A 187 -18.85 5.33 -8.47
N GLU A 188 -18.41 4.22 -7.88
CA GLU A 188 -17.80 3.13 -8.64
C GLU A 188 -18.81 2.43 -9.57
N ILE A 189 -18.30 1.87 -10.67
CA ILE A 189 -19.12 1.25 -11.70
C ILE A 189 -18.57 -0.13 -12.05
N ALA A 190 -19.45 -1.14 -12.07
CA ALA A 190 -19.12 -2.45 -12.63
C ALA A 190 -19.09 -2.38 -14.17
N ALA A 191 -17.95 -2.72 -14.76
CA ALA A 191 -17.72 -2.69 -16.21
C ALA A 191 -18.32 -3.95 -16.89
N TRP A 192 -19.65 -4.08 -16.87
CA TRP A 192 -20.37 -5.27 -17.34
C TRP A 192 -20.09 -5.62 -18.79
N SER A 193 -19.87 -4.64 -19.67
CA SER A 193 -19.59 -4.87 -21.09
C SER A 193 -18.28 -5.64 -21.35
N SER A 194 -17.36 -5.66 -20.38
CA SER A 194 -16.10 -6.40 -20.44
C SER A 194 -16.08 -7.64 -19.56
N ALA A 195 -17.17 -7.91 -18.81
CA ALA A 195 -17.24 -9.07 -17.95
C ALA A 195 -17.41 -10.37 -18.76
N ASN A 196 -16.62 -11.38 -18.43
CA ASN A 196 -16.70 -12.71 -19.05
C ASN A 196 -16.14 -13.79 -18.12
N VAL A 197 -16.42 -15.05 -18.47
CA VAL A 197 -15.92 -16.26 -17.82
C VAL A 197 -15.11 -17.06 -18.84
N SER A 198 -13.91 -17.50 -18.47
CA SER A 198 -13.05 -18.28 -19.36
C SER A 198 -12.40 -19.47 -18.63
#